data_a7f6c20a8833a767c7fa774db9d99cf8
#
_entry.id   a7f6c20a8833a767c7fa774db9d99cf8
#
_cell.length_a   1.000
_cell.length_b   1.000
_cell.length_c   1.000
_cell.angle_alpha   90.00
_cell.angle_beta   90.00
_cell.angle_gamma   90.00
#
_symmetry.space_group_name_H-M   'P 1'
#
loop_
_entity.id
_entity.type
_entity.pdbx_description
1 polymer ?
#
loop_
_entity_poly.entity_id
_entity_poly.type
_entity_poly.pdbx_seq_one_letter_code
_entity_poly.pdbx_strand_id
1 'polypeptide(L)'
;TIIGPHRDEIAMLLHDRSAADYASEGQKRTIAIALKIAQAEHLTEIHGAPPVLLIDDVMGELDEHRRQGFLPLLEKCGSGRGQVFMTCTEENWPHDLNRVLQRWKIHNGTLLPC
;
A
#
# COMPACT_ATOMS: atom_id res chain seq x y z
N THR A 1 -21.10 -11.71 -19.52
CA THR A 1 -20.12 -11.75 -20.61
C THR A 1 -19.09 -12.86 -20.36
N ILE A 2 -18.83 -13.64 -21.42
CA ILE A 2 -17.93 -14.80 -21.35
C ILE A 2 -16.47 -14.39 -21.53
N ILE A 3 -16.19 -13.22 -22.08
CA ILE A 3 -14.87 -12.67 -22.36
C ILE A 3 -14.73 -11.30 -21.69
N GLY A 4 -13.60 -11.05 -21.08
CA GLY A 4 -13.25 -9.75 -20.50
C GLY A 4 -12.20 -9.87 -19.39
N PRO A 5 -11.45 -8.80 -19.07
CA PRO A 5 -10.35 -8.81 -18.10
C PRO A 5 -10.77 -9.23 -16.68
N HIS A 6 -12.06 -9.14 -16.36
CA HIS A 6 -12.61 -9.62 -15.08
C HIS A 6 -12.72 -11.15 -14.98
N ARG A 7 -12.49 -11.87 -16.08
CA ARG A 7 -12.45 -13.35 -16.13
C ARG A 7 -11.06 -13.90 -16.42
N ASP A 8 -10.12 -13.04 -16.72
CA ASP A 8 -8.74 -13.43 -16.98
C ASP A 8 -8.03 -13.66 -15.66
N GLU A 9 -7.31 -14.74 -15.55
CA GLU A 9 -6.44 -15.04 -14.42
C GLU A 9 -5.03 -14.55 -14.72
N ILE A 10 -4.46 -13.79 -13.77
CA ILE A 10 -3.06 -13.38 -13.84
C ILE A 10 -2.27 -14.24 -12.88
N ALA A 11 -1.40 -15.08 -13.40
CA ALA A 11 -0.47 -15.85 -12.60
C ALA A 11 0.73 -14.98 -12.20
N MET A 12 0.95 -14.85 -10.91
CA MET A 12 2.14 -14.19 -10.37
C MET A 12 3.15 -15.22 -9.93
N LEU A 13 4.38 -15.05 -10.41
CA LEU A 13 5.48 -15.95 -10.08
C LEU A 13 6.48 -15.23 -9.19
N LEU A 14 6.95 -15.91 -8.17
CA LEU A 14 8.06 -15.50 -7.31
C LEU A 14 9.13 -16.60 -7.39
N HIS A 15 10.31 -16.26 -7.93
CA HIS A 15 11.36 -17.24 -8.21
C HIS A 15 10.86 -18.46 -9.00
N ASP A 16 10.14 -18.21 -10.09
CA ASP A 16 9.56 -19.22 -10.99
C ASP A 16 8.52 -20.16 -10.36
N ARG A 17 7.99 -19.81 -9.18
CA ARG A 17 6.93 -20.56 -8.50
C ARG A 17 5.68 -19.70 -8.35
N SER A 18 4.51 -20.33 -8.42
CA SER A 18 3.24 -19.66 -8.17
C SER A 18 3.25 -18.96 -6.81
N ALA A 19 3.09 -17.63 -6.81
CA ALA A 19 3.00 -16.87 -5.59
C ALA A 19 1.75 -17.21 -4.76
N ALA A 20 0.67 -17.61 -5.40
CA ALA A 20 -0.55 -18.03 -4.73
C ALA A 20 -0.32 -19.23 -3.82
N ASP A 21 0.48 -20.20 -4.30
CA ASP A 21 0.68 -21.48 -3.62
C ASP A 21 1.90 -21.50 -2.69
N TYR A 22 2.96 -20.80 -3.07
CA TYR A 22 4.28 -20.93 -2.42
C TYR A 22 4.75 -19.68 -1.68
N ALA A 23 4.18 -18.51 -1.94
CA ALA A 23 4.58 -17.30 -1.23
C ALA A 23 4.08 -17.32 0.21
N SER A 24 4.91 -16.81 1.14
CA SER A 24 4.47 -16.53 2.51
C SER A 24 3.41 -15.44 2.53
N GLU A 25 2.61 -15.35 3.58
CA GLU A 25 1.60 -14.28 3.72
C GLU A 25 2.23 -12.88 3.61
N GLY A 26 3.39 -12.66 4.23
CA GLY A 26 4.12 -11.39 4.10
C GLY A 26 4.56 -11.10 2.67
N GLN A 27 4.97 -12.13 1.90
CA GLN A 27 5.30 -11.98 0.48
C GLN A 27 4.07 -11.67 -0.37
N LYS A 28 2.94 -12.35 -0.15
CA LYS A 28 1.67 -12.07 -0.83
C LYS A 28 1.21 -10.63 -0.60
N ARG A 29 1.31 -10.14 0.63
CA ARG A 29 0.99 -8.75 0.99
C ARG A 29 1.93 -7.75 0.31
N THR A 30 3.22 -8.02 0.29
CA THR A 30 4.20 -7.19 -0.43
C THR A 30 3.87 -7.09 -1.92
N ILE A 31 3.50 -8.21 -2.55
CA ILE A 31 3.07 -8.24 -3.95
C ILE A 31 1.81 -7.39 -4.14
N ALA A 32 0.81 -7.55 -3.28
CA ALA A 32 -0.43 -6.78 -3.36
C ALA A 32 -0.19 -5.26 -3.25
N ILE A 33 0.69 -4.84 -2.33
CA ILE A 33 1.08 -3.44 -2.17
C ILE A 33 1.82 -2.93 -3.40
N ALA A 34 2.79 -3.71 -3.91
CA ALA A 34 3.54 -3.33 -5.11
C ALA A 34 2.63 -3.13 -6.32
N LEU A 35 1.62 -4.00 -6.49
CA LEU A 35 0.60 -3.84 -7.54
C LEU A 35 -0.23 -2.57 -7.36
N LYS A 36 -0.63 -2.24 -6.12
CA LYS A 36 -1.38 -1.01 -5.84
C LYS A 36 -0.57 0.25 -6.17
N ILE A 37 0.71 0.25 -5.85
CA ILE A 37 1.61 1.35 -6.18
C ILE A 37 1.79 1.47 -7.70
N ALA A 38 2.05 0.37 -8.38
CA ALA A 38 2.15 0.35 -9.83
C ALA A 38 0.86 0.82 -10.52
N GLN A 39 -0.30 0.42 -9.98
CA GLN A 39 -1.60 0.91 -10.44
C GLN A 39 -1.74 2.43 -10.23
N ALA A 40 -1.33 2.95 -9.08
CA ALA A 40 -1.37 4.38 -8.80
C ALA A 40 -0.44 5.19 -9.74
N GLU A 41 0.75 4.67 -10.02
CA GLU A 41 1.67 5.27 -11.01
C GLU A 41 1.05 5.28 -12.41
N HIS A 42 0.49 4.16 -12.85
CA HIS A 42 -0.17 4.06 -14.16
C HIS A 42 -1.37 5.01 -14.29
N LEU A 43 -2.21 5.11 -13.27
CA LEU A 43 -3.33 6.05 -13.25
C LEU A 43 -2.85 7.50 -13.29
N THR A 44 -1.72 7.79 -12.65
CA THR A 44 -1.10 9.13 -12.71
C THR A 44 -0.66 9.48 -14.13
N GLU A 45 -0.08 8.52 -14.85
CA GLU A 45 0.32 8.72 -16.25
C GLU A 45 -0.88 8.99 -17.16
N ILE A 46 -1.97 8.22 -16.98
CA ILE A 46 -3.17 8.36 -17.81
C ILE A 46 -3.93 9.66 -17.52
N HIS A 47 -4.10 10.01 -16.26
CA HIS A 47 -4.97 11.13 -15.84
C HIS A 47 -4.20 12.45 -15.61
N GLY A 48 -2.87 12.43 -15.63
CA GLY A 48 -2.04 13.61 -15.34
C GLY A 48 -2.09 14.07 -13.88
N ALA A 49 -2.72 13.28 -12.99
CA ALA A 49 -2.81 13.54 -11.55
C ALA A 49 -2.80 12.24 -10.76
N PRO A 50 -2.09 12.17 -9.63
CA PRO A 50 -2.05 10.97 -8.81
C PRO A 50 -3.41 10.69 -8.15
N PRO A 51 -3.81 9.41 -8.03
CA PRO A 51 -5.01 9.03 -7.31
C PRO A 51 -4.82 9.20 -5.80
N VAL A 52 -5.91 9.22 -5.06
CA VAL A 52 -5.88 9.06 -3.61
C VAL A 52 -5.61 7.59 -3.29
N LEU A 53 -4.55 7.34 -2.52
CA LEU A 53 -4.17 5.99 -2.11
C LEU A 53 -4.68 5.71 -0.69
N LEU A 54 -5.45 4.65 -0.53
CA LEU A 54 -5.96 4.19 0.75
C LEU A 54 -5.26 2.89 1.15
N ILE A 55 -4.66 2.86 2.34
CA ILE A 55 -3.88 1.74 2.85
C ILE A 55 -4.40 1.39 4.25
N ASP A 56 -4.93 0.17 4.39
CA ASP A 56 -5.52 -0.28 5.64
C ASP A 56 -4.61 -1.29 6.34
N ASP A 57 -4.13 -0.91 7.52
CA ASP A 57 -3.37 -1.72 8.50
C ASP A 57 -2.22 -2.58 7.94
N VAL A 58 -1.51 -2.07 6.94
CA VAL A 58 -0.43 -2.81 6.29
C VAL A 58 0.83 -2.89 7.17
N MET A 59 1.09 -1.87 8.00
CA MET A 59 2.33 -1.79 8.77
C MET A 59 2.49 -2.91 9.80
N GLY A 60 1.39 -3.41 10.39
CA GLY A 60 1.42 -4.53 11.32
C GLY A 60 1.75 -5.89 10.69
N GLU A 61 1.62 -5.97 9.39
CA GLU A 61 1.76 -7.21 8.62
C GLU A 61 3.10 -7.35 7.90
N LEU A 62 3.87 -6.27 7.87
CA LEU A 62 5.21 -6.24 7.28
C LEU A 62 6.28 -6.38 8.36
N ASP A 63 7.30 -7.19 8.08
CA ASP A 63 8.52 -7.18 8.87
C ASP A 63 9.30 -5.88 8.67
N GLU A 64 10.28 -5.62 9.53
CA GLU A 64 11.07 -4.38 9.54
C GLU A 64 11.73 -4.10 8.19
N HIS A 65 12.32 -5.12 7.57
CA HIS A 65 12.99 -4.98 6.28
C HIS A 65 12.01 -4.54 5.16
N ARG A 66 10.82 -5.14 5.13
CA ARG A 66 9.78 -4.78 4.15
C ARG A 66 9.17 -3.42 4.44
N ARG A 67 9.01 -3.05 5.71
CA ARG A 67 8.58 -1.69 6.09
C ARG A 67 9.54 -0.64 5.54
N GLN A 68 10.84 -0.80 5.76
CA GLN A 68 11.86 0.12 5.27
C GLN A 68 11.83 0.27 3.74
N GLY A 69 11.59 -0.81 3.00
CA GLY A 69 11.42 -0.75 1.55
C GLY A 69 10.12 -0.09 1.08
N PHE A 70 9.07 -0.15 1.91
CA PHE A 70 7.76 0.39 1.59
C PHE A 70 7.63 1.90 1.84
N LEU A 71 8.26 2.42 2.90
CA LEU A 71 8.17 3.82 3.28
C LEU A 71 8.55 4.82 2.17
N PRO A 72 9.66 4.64 1.42
CA PRO A 72 10.01 5.53 0.32
C PRO A 72 8.97 5.54 -0.81
N LEU A 73 8.29 4.41 -1.02
CA LEU A 73 7.24 4.31 -2.03
C LEU A 73 6.00 5.11 -1.63
N LEU A 74 5.65 5.09 -0.34
CA LEU A 74 4.56 5.92 0.21
C LEU A 74 4.87 7.41 0.08
N GLU A 75 6.09 7.82 0.42
CA GLU A 75 6.54 9.20 0.28
C GLU A 75 6.45 9.68 -1.17
N LYS A 76 6.86 8.83 -2.11
CA LYS A 76 6.74 9.12 -3.55
C LYS A 76 5.29 9.30 -3.98
N CYS A 77 4.38 8.43 -3.54
CA CYS A 77 2.95 8.51 -3.85
C CYS A 77 2.29 9.75 -3.22
N GLY A 78 2.71 10.15 -2.03
CA GLY A 78 2.22 11.33 -1.32
C GLY A 78 2.87 12.66 -1.75
N SER A 79 3.94 12.61 -2.54
CA SER A 79 4.63 13.81 -3.00
C SER A 79 3.85 14.56 -4.09
N GLY A 80 3.99 15.87 -4.12
CA GLY A 80 3.32 16.70 -5.09
C GLY A 80 1.82 16.86 -4.82
N ARG A 81 0.96 16.42 -5.76
CA ARG A 81 -0.51 16.49 -5.63
C ARG A 81 -1.16 15.22 -5.11
N GLY A 82 -0.38 14.19 -4.84
CA GLY A 82 -0.87 12.91 -4.34
C GLY A 82 -1.30 13.00 -2.88
N GLN A 83 -2.26 12.15 -2.50
CA GLN A 83 -2.69 11.96 -1.12
C GLN A 83 -2.66 10.49 -0.75
N VAL A 84 -2.12 10.19 0.43
CA VAL A 84 -2.10 8.85 1.00
C VAL A 84 -2.78 8.89 2.36
N PHE A 85 -3.79 8.07 2.53
CA PHE A 85 -4.43 7.81 3.82
C PHE A 85 -4.05 6.42 4.28
N MET A 86 -3.51 6.30 5.47
CA MET A 86 -3.08 5.03 6.03
C MET A 86 -3.66 4.85 7.43
N THR A 87 -4.19 3.67 7.69
CA THR A 87 -4.54 3.25 9.05
C THR A 87 -3.43 2.36 9.60
N CYS A 88 -3.17 2.47 10.89
CA CYS A 88 -2.27 1.58 11.62
C CYS A 88 -2.59 1.61 13.11
N THR A 89 -2.14 0.59 13.84
CA THR A 89 -2.16 0.60 15.30
C THR A 89 -1.03 1.48 15.84
N GLU A 90 -1.14 1.91 17.10
CA GLU A 90 -0.11 2.74 17.74
C GLU A 90 1.25 2.04 17.81
N GLU A 91 1.26 0.72 18.01
CA GLU A 91 2.46 -0.12 18.05
C GLU A 91 3.18 -0.22 16.70
N ASN A 92 2.43 -0.11 15.62
CA ASN A 92 2.93 -0.26 14.25
C ASN A 92 3.13 1.08 13.55
N TRP A 93 3.09 2.19 14.30
CA TRP A 93 3.30 3.51 13.75
C TRP A 93 4.71 3.65 13.14
N PRO A 94 4.83 4.07 11.89
CA PRO A 94 6.12 4.25 11.24
C PRO A 94 6.78 5.56 11.71
N HIS A 95 7.60 5.48 12.74
CA HIS A 95 8.27 6.64 13.34
C HIS A 95 9.15 7.42 12.35
N ASP A 96 9.65 6.76 11.32
CA ASP A 96 10.53 7.35 10.30
C ASP A 96 9.79 8.33 9.37
N LEU A 97 8.46 8.24 9.29
CA LEU A 97 7.62 9.13 8.48
C LEU A 97 7.17 10.41 9.21
N ASN A 98 7.61 10.65 10.41
CA ASN A 98 7.14 11.76 11.27
C ASN A 98 7.27 13.17 10.68
N ARG A 99 8.03 13.36 9.60
CA ARG A 99 8.28 14.69 9.03
C ARG A 99 7.18 15.20 8.08
N VAL A 100 6.33 14.31 7.59
CA VAL A 100 5.41 14.62 6.46
C VAL A 100 3.97 14.18 6.75
N LEU A 101 3.72 13.42 7.81
CA LEU A 101 2.41 12.86 8.10
C LEU A 101 1.59 13.72 9.05
N GLN A 102 0.37 14.01 8.63
CA GLN A 102 -0.67 14.47 9.55
C GLN A 102 -1.26 13.26 10.26
N ARG A 103 -1.09 13.20 11.58
CA ARG A 103 -1.55 12.09 12.42
C ARG A 103 -2.87 12.41 13.08
N TRP A 104 -3.74 11.41 13.09
CA TRP A 104 -5.05 11.46 13.75
C TRP A 104 -5.24 10.22 14.59
N LYS A 105 -5.85 10.35 15.75
CA LYS A 105 -6.24 9.24 16.60
C LYS A 105 -7.76 9.06 16.56
N ILE A 106 -8.22 7.82 16.42
CA ILE A 106 -9.62 7.48 16.53
C ILE A 106 -9.86 6.97 17.95
N HIS A 107 -10.76 7.61 18.66
CA HIS A 107 -11.20 7.20 20.00
C HIS A 107 -12.71 7.30 20.10
N ASN A 108 -13.38 6.20 20.45
CA ASN A 108 -14.84 6.12 20.55
C ASN A 108 -15.59 6.73 19.36
N GLY A 109 -15.15 6.43 18.14
CA GLY A 109 -15.76 6.95 16.91
C GLY A 109 -15.47 8.41 16.61
N THR A 110 -14.63 9.08 17.40
CA THR A 110 -14.23 10.47 17.21
C THR A 110 -12.81 10.55 16.69
N LEU A 111 -12.58 11.39 15.69
CA LEU A 111 -11.27 11.67 15.12
C LEU A 111 -10.62 12.85 15.84
N LEU A 112 -9.48 12.63 16.45
CA LEU A 112 -8.72 13.61 17.22
C LEU A 112 -7.35 13.85 16.57
N PRO A 113 -6.91 15.11 16.37
CA PRO A 113 -5.56 15.39 15.91
C PRO A 113 -4.53 15.00 17.00
N CYS A 114 -3.40 14.48 16.57
CA CYS A 114 -2.29 14.14 17.48
C CYS A 114 -1.20 15.21 17.39
#